data_cdae10a23ef72c50c79f7e73b016686f
#
_entry.id   cdae10a23ef72c50c79f7e73b016686f
#
_cell.length_a   1.000
_cell.length_b   1.000
_cell.length_c   1.000
_cell.angle_alpha   90.00
_cell.angle_beta   90.00
_cell.angle_gamma   90.00
#
_symmetry.space_group_name_H-M   'P 1'
#
loop_
_entity.id
_entity.type
_entity.pdbx_description
1 polymer ?
#
loop_
_entity_poly.entity_id
_entity_poly.type
_entity_poly.pdbx_seq_one_letter_code
_entity_poly.pdbx_strand_id
1 'polypeptide(L)'
;MKDTDEFRKRNKEGHKNGRGPEKNLFPVFPVDRSGKCILFSGGVCRPFFYAGNALDRDCGGRVGDVVSVRGVRTCRFTGTGVCGCRDTGGGGRKVGRWLFCVADCGVGRGYVAFIRDDGIFFRLGETDNPAGLAACLAICFPAALYFMASRPVGAKVWGGLSALSMGAAVVLSGSRTGMVAVGCLAATSVYRFFLGGRWPAWRVRAAFVSVGAVMLAGLYCWKKDSADGRLLVWNCSLEMLADAPLTGHGPDAFQAEYMDYQAGWLAEHPEEKWERLAGNVRHPFNEYLRIAVEYGVAGLLLVAGVIWLLWRWYRRCRPEDRPLYRSIGGAGICGLFSYPLNYPAVCVLLVLLLGVIVRGRPVCFYGGRWFKTGIGALAVAVLAVTLYWNRAEREWHRISCLSLNGRTEEVLTDYARLYPFMRENPLFLYNYGAELHVAGLWTASLSILTECVRGLNDTDVQMLLADNYSRLGEYDRAERHYRRAARMCPNRFMPLYRLVKLYGQTGRDAEARQLAGEIIVKPVKVPSFRVDRMKREMEKYLRKP
;
A
#
# COMPACT_ATOMS: atom_id res chain seq x y z
N MET A 1 -32.16 6.88 14.74
CA MET A 1 -33.52 6.95 14.18
C MET A 1 -34.25 8.26 14.47
N LYS A 2 -34.11 8.89 15.63
CA LYS A 2 -34.70 10.22 15.93
C LYS A 2 -34.04 11.37 15.14
N ASP A 3 -32.73 11.32 14.92
CA ASP A 3 -31.98 12.39 14.22
C ASP A 3 -32.24 12.45 12.70
N THR A 4 -32.68 11.37 12.08
CA THR A 4 -33.03 11.34 10.65
C THR A 4 -34.37 12.00 10.35
N ASP A 5 -35.30 12.01 11.31
CA ASP A 5 -36.60 12.69 11.15
C ASP A 5 -36.47 14.20 11.41
N GLU A 6 -35.57 14.62 12.28
CA GLU A 6 -35.25 16.03 12.51
C GLU A 6 -34.52 16.66 11.31
N PHE A 7 -33.67 15.89 10.62
CA PHE A 7 -33.03 16.27 9.37
C PHE A 7 -34.05 16.52 8.24
N ARG A 8 -35.05 15.67 8.10
CA ARG A 8 -36.14 15.87 7.13
C ARG A 8 -36.97 17.11 7.39
N LYS A 9 -37.16 17.51 8.65
CA LYS A 9 -37.90 18.72 9.02
C LYS A 9 -37.11 19.98 8.70
N ARG A 10 -35.82 20.06 9.03
CA ARG A 10 -34.95 21.23 8.76
C ARG A 10 -34.76 21.49 7.27
N ASN A 11 -34.70 20.46 6.44
CA ASN A 11 -34.55 20.63 4.98
C ASN A 11 -35.85 21.17 4.31
N LYS A 12 -37.00 20.94 4.90
CA LYS A 12 -38.26 21.54 4.40
C LYS A 12 -38.42 23.02 4.79
N GLU A 13 -37.79 23.47 5.87
CA GLU A 13 -37.84 24.87 6.31
C GLU A 13 -36.76 25.74 5.64
N GLY A 14 -35.60 25.18 5.28
CA GLY A 14 -34.53 25.90 4.56
C GLY A 14 -34.87 26.30 3.12
N HIS A 15 -35.82 25.64 2.49
CA HIS A 15 -36.26 25.98 1.13
C HIS A 15 -37.22 27.18 1.04
N LYS A 16 -37.69 27.71 2.18
CA LYS A 16 -38.57 28.88 2.20
C LYS A 16 -37.88 30.24 2.36
N ASN A 17 -36.63 30.26 2.77
CA ASN A 17 -35.88 31.50 2.97
C ASN A 17 -34.67 31.59 2.02
N GLY A 18 -34.92 31.93 0.79
CA GLY A 18 -34.10 32.38 -0.35
C GLY A 18 -32.62 32.81 -0.17
N ARG A 19 -31.85 32.17 0.72
CA ARG A 19 -30.40 32.24 0.79
C ARG A 19 -29.83 30.90 0.41
N GLY A 20 -29.43 30.77 -0.85
CA GLY A 20 -28.69 29.62 -1.33
C GLY A 20 -27.43 29.40 -0.48
N PRO A 21 -27.08 28.14 -0.18
CA PRO A 21 -25.85 27.86 0.55
C PRO A 21 -24.66 28.39 -0.26
N GLU A 22 -23.81 29.17 0.39
CA GLU A 22 -22.48 29.47 -0.12
C GLU A 22 -21.83 28.16 -0.52
N LYS A 23 -21.48 28.05 -1.79
CA LYS A 23 -20.76 26.91 -2.36
C LYS A 23 -19.39 26.84 -1.69
N ASN A 24 -19.33 26.17 -0.54
CA ASN A 24 -18.08 25.85 0.14
C ASN A 24 -17.28 24.93 -0.76
N LEU A 25 -16.16 25.48 -1.21
CA LEU A 25 -15.16 24.88 -2.08
C LEU A 25 -14.49 23.66 -1.41
N PHE A 26 -15.09 22.51 -1.50
CA PHE A 26 -14.31 21.28 -1.60
C PHE A 26 -13.95 21.07 -3.06
N PRO A 27 -12.72 20.65 -3.38
CA PRO A 27 -12.28 20.57 -4.76
C PRO A 27 -13.11 19.52 -5.50
N VAL A 28 -13.97 19.97 -6.41
CA VAL A 28 -14.43 19.16 -7.51
C VAL A 28 -13.18 18.86 -8.33
N PHE A 29 -12.73 17.62 -8.34
CA PHE A 29 -11.65 17.19 -9.20
C PHE A 29 -12.09 17.38 -10.65
N PRO A 30 -11.27 17.99 -11.51
CA PRO A 30 -11.60 18.13 -12.92
C PRO A 30 -11.68 16.72 -13.52
N VAL A 31 -12.86 16.39 -14.00
CA VAL A 31 -13.11 15.18 -14.79
C VAL A 31 -12.90 15.61 -16.24
N ASP A 32 -12.15 14.85 -17.01
CA ASP A 32 -12.02 15.10 -18.43
C ASP A 32 -13.34 14.77 -19.17
N ARG A 33 -13.45 15.17 -20.44
CA ARG A 33 -14.63 14.92 -21.27
C ARG A 33 -14.97 13.44 -21.48
N SER A 34 -14.14 12.52 -20.98
CA SER A 34 -14.35 11.06 -21.03
C SER A 34 -14.76 10.46 -19.67
N GLY A 35 -15.03 11.28 -18.64
CA GLY A 35 -15.47 10.82 -17.31
C GLY A 35 -14.37 10.25 -16.42
N LYS A 36 -13.09 10.50 -16.73
CA LYS A 36 -11.95 10.00 -15.93
C LYS A 36 -11.43 11.07 -14.99
N CYS A 37 -11.33 10.75 -13.69
CA CYS A 37 -10.70 11.62 -12.70
C CYS A 37 -9.20 11.77 -12.98
N ILE A 38 -8.72 13.00 -13.12
CA ILE A 38 -7.30 13.32 -13.19
C ILE A 38 -6.78 13.40 -11.76
N LEU A 39 -6.12 12.32 -11.30
CA LEU A 39 -5.47 12.27 -9.99
C LEU A 39 -4.07 12.84 -10.09
N PHE A 40 -3.87 14.04 -9.57
CA PHE A 40 -2.53 14.57 -9.31
C PHE A 40 -1.90 13.83 -8.12
N SER A 41 -0.69 13.33 -8.29
CA SER A 41 0.12 12.70 -7.26
C SER A 41 0.58 13.72 -6.23
N GLY A 42 -0.16 13.84 -5.17
CA GLY A 42 0.17 14.70 -4.03
C GLY A 42 -0.80 14.41 -2.90
N GLY A 43 -0.50 13.38 -2.11
CA GLY A 43 -0.98 13.15 -0.76
C GLY A 43 -2.45 13.43 -0.47
N VAL A 44 -3.39 12.72 -1.07
CA VAL A 44 -4.77 12.58 -0.56
C VAL A 44 -5.34 11.29 -1.11
N CYS A 45 -5.85 10.46 -0.21
CA CYS A 45 -6.71 9.28 -0.39
C CYS A 45 -6.61 8.62 -1.77
N ARG A 46 -5.72 7.64 -1.91
CA ARG A 46 -5.87 6.66 -2.98
C ARG A 46 -7.00 5.73 -2.57
N PRO A 47 -8.09 5.62 -3.33
CA PRO A 47 -8.99 4.49 -3.15
C PRO A 47 -8.19 3.22 -3.47
N PHE A 48 -8.25 2.24 -2.59
CA PHE A 48 -7.77 0.89 -2.87
C PHE A 48 -8.61 0.33 -4.02
N PHE A 49 -8.06 0.31 -5.23
CA PHE A 49 -8.67 -0.40 -6.35
C PHE A 49 -8.43 -1.89 -6.17
N TYR A 50 -9.38 -2.61 -5.64
CA TYR A 50 -9.54 -4.02 -5.93
C TYR A 50 -10.22 -4.14 -7.31
N ALA A 51 -9.45 -4.54 -8.32
CA ALA A 51 -10.00 -4.87 -9.62
C ALA A 51 -10.78 -6.18 -9.53
N GLY A 52 -12.06 -6.07 -9.19
CA GLY A 52 -13.03 -7.14 -9.43
C GLY A 52 -13.60 -6.99 -10.83
N ASN A 53 -13.55 -8.06 -11.64
CA ASN A 53 -14.11 -8.16 -12.97
C ASN A 53 -15.57 -7.66 -13.01
N ALA A 54 -15.79 -6.47 -13.54
CA ALA A 54 -17.07 -6.06 -14.08
C ALA A 54 -17.01 -6.22 -15.61
N LEU A 55 -17.57 -7.31 -16.10
CA LEU A 55 -18.04 -7.42 -17.48
C LEU A 55 -19.28 -6.51 -17.59
N ASP A 56 -19.06 -5.29 -18.04
CA ASP A 56 -20.15 -4.46 -18.53
C ASP A 56 -20.33 -4.74 -20.01
N ARG A 57 -21.46 -5.37 -20.33
CA ARG A 57 -21.99 -5.42 -21.70
C ARG A 57 -22.69 -4.08 -21.93
N ASP A 58 -22.24 -3.43 -22.96
CA ASP A 58 -22.87 -2.39 -23.76
C ASP A 58 -22.00 -1.15 -23.95
N CYS A 59 -21.07 -1.28 -24.90
CA CYS A 59 -20.66 -0.18 -25.78
C CYS A 59 -20.12 -0.78 -27.08
N GLY A 60 -20.94 -0.75 -28.12
CA GLY A 60 -20.56 -1.10 -29.48
C GLY A 60 -19.48 -0.16 -30.00
N GLY A 61 -18.27 -0.64 -30.12
CA GLY A 61 -17.14 0.04 -30.73
C GLY A 61 -16.26 -1.00 -31.44
N ARG A 62 -16.05 -0.82 -32.72
CA ARG A 62 -15.38 -1.73 -33.66
C ARG A 62 -14.03 -2.21 -33.13
N VAL A 63 -13.85 -3.52 -33.14
CA VAL A 63 -12.59 -4.23 -32.90
C VAL A 63 -11.66 -3.94 -34.08
N GLY A 64 -10.57 -3.22 -33.82
CA GLY A 64 -9.46 -3.05 -34.76
C GLY A 64 -8.55 -4.26 -34.71
N ASP A 65 -8.05 -4.65 -35.87
CA ASP A 65 -7.32 -5.87 -36.18
C ASP A 65 -6.16 -6.17 -35.22
N VAL A 66 -6.25 -7.32 -34.56
CA VAL A 66 -5.16 -7.92 -33.80
C VAL A 66 -4.27 -8.66 -34.78
N VAL A 67 -3.02 -8.23 -34.93
CA VAL A 67 -2.00 -8.94 -35.68
C VAL A 67 -1.77 -10.30 -35.03
N SER A 68 -2.23 -11.35 -35.68
CA SER A 68 -2.05 -12.75 -35.30
C SER A 68 -0.63 -13.18 -35.56
N VAL A 69 0.20 -13.29 -34.53
CA VAL A 69 1.46 -14.02 -34.59
C VAL A 69 1.15 -15.51 -34.52
N ARG A 70 1.20 -16.19 -35.66
CA ARG A 70 1.06 -17.66 -35.75
C ARG A 70 2.18 -18.35 -34.96
N GLY A 71 1.78 -19.07 -33.91
CA GLY A 71 2.70 -19.96 -33.16
C GLY A 71 2.47 -20.05 -31.65
N VAL A 72 1.66 -19.19 -31.06
CA VAL A 72 1.31 -19.27 -29.63
C VAL A 72 0.07 -20.13 -29.47
N ARG A 73 0.21 -21.34 -28.87
CA ARG A 73 -0.94 -22.13 -28.42
C ARG A 73 -1.64 -21.31 -27.34
N THR A 74 -2.76 -20.70 -27.69
CA THR A 74 -3.63 -19.99 -26.76
C THR A 74 -4.13 -20.95 -25.69
N CYS A 75 -3.70 -20.76 -24.44
CA CYS A 75 -4.39 -21.35 -23.31
C CYS A 75 -5.76 -20.68 -23.20
N ARG A 76 -6.84 -21.41 -23.51
CA ARG A 76 -8.21 -20.95 -23.26
C ARG A 76 -8.43 -20.92 -21.76
N PHE A 77 -8.57 -19.74 -21.21
CA PHE A 77 -9.07 -19.55 -19.84
C PHE A 77 -10.55 -19.88 -19.82
N THR A 78 -10.94 -21.00 -19.22
CA THR A 78 -12.28 -21.19 -18.69
C THR A 78 -12.35 -20.41 -17.36
N GLY A 79 -13.44 -19.69 -17.09
CA GLY A 79 -13.62 -18.67 -16.04
C GLY A 79 -13.34 -19.03 -14.57
N THR A 80 -12.54 -20.06 -14.31
CA THR A 80 -12.13 -20.52 -12.98
C THR A 80 -10.63 -20.37 -12.69
N GLY A 81 -9.86 -19.68 -13.55
CA GLY A 81 -8.46 -19.30 -13.25
C GLY A 81 -7.45 -20.46 -13.15
N VAL A 82 -7.80 -21.70 -13.47
CA VAL A 82 -6.90 -22.86 -13.38
C VAL A 82 -6.47 -23.30 -14.76
N CYS A 83 -5.19 -23.12 -15.07
CA CYS A 83 -4.58 -23.66 -16.29
C CYS A 83 -4.35 -25.17 -16.13
N GLY A 84 -5.13 -25.98 -16.82
CA GLY A 84 -4.98 -27.44 -16.81
C GLY A 84 -3.78 -27.88 -17.65
N CYS A 85 -2.59 -27.96 -17.06
CA CYS A 85 -1.47 -28.67 -17.65
C CYS A 85 -1.51 -30.14 -17.24
N ARG A 86 -1.66 -31.03 -18.22
CA ARG A 86 -1.61 -32.49 -18.01
C ARG A 86 -0.25 -32.95 -17.49
N ASP A 87 -0.27 -33.78 -16.48
CA ASP A 87 0.83 -34.19 -15.63
C ASP A 87 1.80 -35.20 -16.22
N THR A 88 3.08 -35.02 -15.97
CA THR A 88 4.07 -36.08 -15.80
C THR A 88 5.16 -35.64 -14.81
N GLY A 89 5.09 -36.14 -13.58
CA GLY A 89 6.25 -36.31 -12.69
C GLY A 89 6.58 -35.18 -11.70
N GLY A 90 6.64 -35.54 -10.42
CA GLY A 90 7.35 -34.84 -9.33
C GLY A 90 6.70 -33.55 -8.80
N GLY A 91 6.36 -33.52 -7.51
CA GLY A 91 5.66 -32.37 -6.88
C GLY A 91 6.35 -31.01 -7.06
N GLY A 92 7.69 -30.93 -7.00
CA GLY A 92 8.45 -29.67 -7.15
C GLY A 92 8.41 -29.11 -8.58
N ARG A 93 8.41 -29.94 -9.59
CA ARG A 93 8.28 -29.51 -11.00
C ARG A 93 6.90 -28.92 -11.30
N LYS A 94 5.85 -29.42 -10.64
CA LYS A 94 4.48 -28.92 -10.81
C LYS A 94 4.33 -27.51 -10.27
N VAL A 95 4.88 -27.24 -9.11
CA VAL A 95 4.83 -25.89 -8.49
C VAL A 95 5.67 -24.89 -9.25
N GLY A 96 6.86 -25.26 -9.71
CA GLY A 96 7.68 -24.40 -10.56
C GLY A 96 6.94 -24.00 -11.84
N ARG A 97 6.24 -24.93 -12.51
CA ARG A 97 5.41 -24.63 -13.70
C ARG A 97 4.25 -23.70 -13.38
N TRP A 98 3.61 -23.89 -12.22
CA TRP A 98 2.49 -23.06 -11.81
C TRP A 98 2.93 -21.64 -11.49
N LEU A 99 4.02 -21.45 -10.76
CA LEU A 99 4.61 -20.13 -10.48
C LEU A 99 5.02 -19.40 -11.77
N PHE A 100 5.57 -20.15 -12.72
CA PHE A 100 5.94 -19.64 -14.04
C PHE A 100 4.72 -19.14 -14.82
N CYS A 101 3.64 -19.90 -14.88
CA CYS A 101 2.39 -19.50 -15.55
C CYS A 101 1.78 -18.24 -14.91
N VAL A 102 1.77 -18.13 -13.58
CA VAL A 102 1.25 -16.97 -12.87
C VAL A 102 2.10 -15.72 -13.16
N ALA A 103 3.44 -15.86 -13.16
CA ALA A 103 4.34 -14.75 -13.43
C ALA A 103 4.22 -14.28 -14.89
N ASP A 104 4.15 -15.20 -15.84
CA ASP A 104 4.03 -14.87 -17.26
C ASP A 104 2.69 -14.17 -17.57
N CYS A 105 1.59 -14.62 -16.97
CA CYS A 105 0.29 -13.95 -17.05
C CYS A 105 0.35 -12.53 -16.44
N GLY A 106 1.02 -12.38 -15.28
CA GLY A 106 1.18 -11.08 -14.61
C GLY A 106 2.00 -10.08 -15.44
N VAL A 107 3.12 -10.55 -16.02
CA VAL A 107 3.97 -9.72 -16.90
C VAL A 107 3.25 -9.39 -18.20
N GLY A 108 2.56 -10.36 -18.83
CA GLY A 108 1.81 -10.12 -20.06
C GLY A 108 0.71 -9.08 -19.91
N ARG A 109 -0.04 -9.10 -18.82
CA ARG A 109 -1.05 -8.09 -18.52
C ARG A 109 -0.44 -6.71 -18.24
N GLY A 110 0.67 -6.67 -17.53
CA GLY A 110 1.41 -5.43 -17.28
C GLY A 110 1.96 -4.81 -18.57
N TYR A 111 2.46 -5.62 -19.49
CA TYR A 111 2.97 -5.17 -20.78
C TYR A 111 1.86 -4.68 -21.73
N VAL A 112 0.71 -5.35 -21.78
CA VAL A 112 -0.42 -4.91 -22.62
C VAL A 112 -0.97 -3.57 -22.13
N ALA A 113 -0.98 -3.32 -20.84
CA ALA A 113 -1.37 -2.01 -20.29
C ALA A 113 -0.35 -0.90 -20.62
N PHE A 114 0.95 -1.24 -20.67
CA PHE A 114 2.04 -0.29 -21.05
C PHE A 114 1.99 0.12 -22.52
N ILE A 115 1.72 -0.80 -23.45
CA ILE A 115 1.68 -0.52 -24.89
C ILE A 115 0.41 0.24 -25.31
N ARG A 116 -0.67 0.12 -24.54
CA ARG A 116 -1.98 0.65 -24.93
C ARG A 116 -2.24 2.10 -24.50
N ASP A 117 -1.54 2.59 -23.49
CA ASP A 117 -1.66 3.98 -23.03
C ASP A 117 -0.44 4.79 -23.52
N ASP A 118 -0.64 5.65 -24.52
CA ASP A 118 0.35 6.59 -25.08
C ASP A 118 0.83 7.65 -24.07
N GLY A 119 0.62 7.46 -22.80
CA GLY A 119 1.00 8.32 -21.69
C GLY A 119 1.83 7.58 -20.66
N ILE A 120 2.85 8.27 -20.13
CA ILE A 120 3.81 7.83 -19.10
C ILE A 120 3.14 7.43 -17.75
N PHE A 121 1.91 6.94 -17.76
CA PHE A 121 1.22 6.43 -16.59
C PHE A 121 1.23 4.90 -16.61
N PHE A 122 2.13 4.35 -15.79
CA PHE A 122 2.18 2.92 -15.50
C PHE A 122 0.83 2.45 -14.90
N ARG A 123 0.01 1.80 -15.69
CA ARG A 123 -0.97 0.87 -15.15
C ARG A 123 -0.22 -0.40 -14.75
N LEU A 124 -0.04 -0.57 -13.45
CA LEU A 124 0.73 -1.66 -12.84
C LEU A 124 -0.03 -3.00 -12.83
N GLY A 125 -0.76 -3.31 -13.88
CA GLY A 125 -1.62 -4.49 -13.89
C GLY A 125 -2.70 -4.41 -12.79
N GLU A 126 -2.88 -5.49 -12.05
CA GLU A 126 -3.83 -5.58 -10.92
C GLU A 126 -3.20 -5.16 -9.59
N THR A 127 -1.98 -4.62 -9.59
CA THR A 127 -1.31 -4.18 -8.36
C THR A 127 -1.25 -2.66 -8.29
N ASP A 128 -1.77 -2.09 -7.21
CA ASP A 128 -1.80 -0.63 -6.99
C ASP A 128 -0.42 0.00 -6.78
N ASN A 129 0.62 -0.84 -6.62
CA ASN A 129 1.95 -0.38 -6.25
C ASN A 129 3.03 -1.16 -7.02
N PRO A 130 4.01 -0.44 -7.63
CA PRO A 130 5.17 -1.06 -8.28
C PRO A 130 5.92 -2.07 -7.41
N ALA A 131 5.95 -1.83 -6.09
CA ALA A 131 6.63 -2.71 -5.15
C ALA A 131 5.92 -4.06 -4.98
N GLY A 132 4.58 -4.11 -5.03
CA GLY A 132 3.80 -5.34 -4.97
C GLY A 132 4.03 -6.23 -6.19
N LEU A 133 3.96 -5.65 -7.39
CA LEU A 133 4.29 -6.36 -8.63
C LEU A 133 5.72 -6.91 -8.59
N ALA A 134 6.68 -6.05 -8.23
CA ALA A 134 8.08 -6.45 -8.18
C ALA A 134 8.34 -7.56 -7.15
N ALA A 135 7.64 -7.59 -6.02
CA ALA A 135 7.72 -8.66 -5.04
C ALA A 135 7.18 -9.98 -5.60
N CYS A 136 6.02 -9.97 -6.29
CA CYS A 136 5.50 -11.16 -6.97
C CYS A 136 6.48 -11.71 -8.00
N LEU A 137 7.06 -10.84 -8.83
CA LEU A 137 8.05 -11.22 -9.83
C LEU A 137 9.32 -11.78 -9.19
N ALA A 138 9.81 -11.17 -8.11
CA ALA A 138 10.98 -11.66 -7.37
C ALA A 138 10.74 -13.07 -6.78
N ILE A 139 9.53 -13.35 -6.28
CA ILE A 139 9.15 -14.67 -5.77
C ILE A 139 9.11 -15.71 -6.91
N CYS A 140 8.64 -15.34 -8.09
CA CYS A 140 8.54 -16.24 -9.24
C CYS A 140 9.88 -16.42 -9.99
N PHE A 141 10.79 -15.47 -9.89
CA PHE A 141 12.06 -15.44 -10.62
C PHE A 141 12.95 -16.68 -10.45
N PRO A 142 13.11 -17.29 -9.24
CA PRO A 142 13.87 -18.54 -9.07
C PRO A 142 13.32 -19.73 -9.86
N ALA A 143 12.01 -19.77 -10.12
CA ALA A 143 11.40 -20.80 -10.95
C ALA A 143 11.82 -20.65 -12.42
N ALA A 144 11.84 -19.43 -12.94
CA ALA A 144 12.32 -19.14 -14.30
C ALA A 144 13.80 -19.54 -14.48
N LEU A 145 14.64 -19.19 -13.50
CA LEU A 145 16.05 -19.60 -13.50
C LEU A 145 16.24 -21.13 -13.41
N TYR A 146 15.38 -21.82 -12.69
CA TYR A 146 15.40 -23.29 -12.63
C TYR A 146 15.07 -23.91 -13.99
N PHE A 147 14.06 -23.41 -14.70
CA PHE A 147 13.72 -23.88 -16.04
C PHE A 147 14.81 -23.54 -17.06
N MET A 148 15.45 -22.39 -16.96
CA MET A 148 16.60 -22.02 -17.80
C MET A 148 17.76 -23.01 -17.64
N ALA A 149 17.91 -23.61 -16.45
CA ALA A 149 18.94 -24.62 -16.18
C ALA A 149 18.51 -26.06 -16.49
N SER A 150 17.27 -26.30 -16.93
CA SER A 150 16.76 -27.65 -17.18
C SER A 150 17.31 -28.24 -18.49
N ARG A 151 17.25 -29.60 -18.62
CA ARG A 151 17.81 -30.30 -19.80
C ARG A 151 17.02 -30.07 -21.10
N PRO A 152 15.66 -30.09 -21.12
CA PRO A 152 14.91 -29.87 -22.36
C PRO A 152 15.14 -28.47 -22.94
N VAL A 153 15.50 -28.37 -24.23
CA VAL A 153 15.79 -27.08 -24.91
C VAL A 153 14.62 -26.12 -24.81
N GLY A 154 13.39 -26.60 -25.03
CA GLY A 154 12.20 -25.76 -24.90
C GLY A 154 12.05 -25.13 -23.51
N ALA A 155 12.33 -25.89 -22.43
CA ALA A 155 12.28 -25.37 -21.07
C ALA A 155 13.38 -24.32 -20.81
N LYS A 156 14.58 -24.49 -21.39
CA LYS A 156 15.66 -23.49 -21.30
C LYS A 156 15.26 -22.17 -21.95
N VAL A 157 14.72 -22.24 -23.15
CA VAL A 157 14.31 -21.05 -23.91
C VAL A 157 13.20 -20.32 -23.16
N TRP A 158 12.14 -21.03 -22.77
CA TRP A 158 11.05 -20.43 -22.00
C TRP A 158 11.51 -19.87 -20.65
N GLY A 159 12.35 -20.60 -19.92
CA GLY A 159 12.93 -20.13 -18.67
C GLY A 159 13.77 -18.86 -18.84
N GLY A 160 14.59 -18.81 -19.91
CA GLY A 160 15.40 -17.63 -20.25
C GLY A 160 14.55 -16.42 -20.63
N LEU A 161 13.56 -16.61 -21.51
CA LEU A 161 12.64 -15.54 -21.92
C LEU A 161 11.86 -14.98 -20.72
N SER A 162 11.35 -15.85 -19.85
CA SER A 162 10.62 -15.40 -18.66
C SER A 162 11.52 -14.73 -17.61
N ALA A 163 12.74 -15.22 -17.42
CA ALA A 163 13.68 -14.54 -16.53
C ALA A 163 14.03 -13.14 -17.06
N LEU A 164 14.22 -13.00 -18.37
CA LEU A 164 14.49 -11.72 -19.03
C LEU A 164 13.28 -10.78 -18.91
N SER A 165 12.08 -11.26 -19.22
CA SER A 165 10.84 -10.45 -19.16
C SER A 165 10.53 -10.01 -17.73
N MET A 166 10.68 -10.89 -16.72
CA MET A 166 10.52 -10.53 -15.31
C MET A 166 11.56 -9.49 -14.87
N GLY A 167 12.83 -9.67 -15.25
CA GLY A 167 13.90 -8.71 -14.96
C GLY A 167 13.61 -7.35 -15.57
N ALA A 168 13.23 -7.31 -16.85
CA ALA A 168 12.85 -6.09 -17.56
C ALA A 168 11.64 -5.40 -16.89
N ALA A 169 10.59 -6.16 -16.54
CA ALA A 169 9.41 -5.62 -15.86
C ALA A 169 9.75 -5.02 -14.49
N VAL A 170 10.65 -5.64 -13.71
CA VAL A 170 11.12 -5.09 -12.43
C VAL A 170 11.90 -3.78 -12.63
N VAL A 171 12.75 -3.69 -13.65
CA VAL A 171 13.49 -2.45 -13.98
C VAL A 171 12.51 -1.35 -14.42
N LEU A 172 11.61 -1.65 -15.35
CA LEU A 172 10.61 -0.72 -15.85
C LEU A 172 9.64 -0.23 -14.77
N SER A 173 9.31 -1.08 -13.77
CA SER A 173 8.49 -0.68 -12.63
C SER A 173 9.15 0.39 -11.74
N GLY A 174 10.46 0.63 -11.89
CA GLY A 174 11.23 1.55 -11.05
C GLY A 174 11.31 1.11 -9.56
N SER A 175 10.95 -0.15 -9.25
CA SER A 175 11.01 -0.70 -7.89
C SER A 175 12.44 -1.07 -7.50
N ARG A 176 13.08 -0.20 -6.71
CA ARG A 176 14.45 -0.45 -6.19
C ARG A 176 14.53 -1.76 -5.40
N THR A 177 13.54 -2.03 -4.59
CA THR A 177 13.44 -3.26 -3.78
C THR A 177 13.39 -4.51 -4.65
N GLY A 178 12.59 -4.48 -5.72
CA GLY A 178 12.53 -5.57 -6.70
C GLY A 178 13.86 -5.78 -7.43
N MET A 179 14.53 -4.69 -7.83
CA MET A 179 15.84 -4.77 -8.47
C MET A 179 16.89 -5.43 -7.56
N VAL A 180 16.92 -5.06 -6.27
CA VAL A 180 17.79 -5.69 -5.26
C VAL A 180 17.49 -7.18 -5.14
N ALA A 181 16.21 -7.55 -4.98
CA ALA A 181 15.81 -8.93 -4.81
C ALA A 181 16.14 -9.79 -6.04
N VAL A 182 15.77 -9.35 -7.24
CA VAL A 182 16.06 -10.06 -8.49
C VAL A 182 17.56 -10.11 -8.76
N GLY A 183 18.29 -9.03 -8.50
CA GLY A 183 19.76 -8.97 -8.63
C GLY A 183 20.45 -9.99 -7.72
N CYS A 184 20.09 -10.05 -6.44
CA CYS A 184 20.61 -11.05 -5.51
C CYS A 184 20.30 -12.49 -5.94
N LEU A 185 19.07 -12.76 -6.40
CA LEU A 185 18.66 -14.08 -6.87
C LEU A 185 19.37 -14.47 -8.18
N ALA A 186 19.53 -13.56 -9.11
CA ALA A 186 20.28 -13.76 -10.34
C ALA A 186 21.76 -14.05 -10.04
N ALA A 187 22.38 -13.21 -9.22
CA ALA A 187 23.79 -13.33 -8.87
C ALA A 187 24.10 -14.66 -8.17
N THR A 188 23.25 -15.11 -7.22
CA THR A 188 23.41 -16.43 -6.59
C THR A 188 23.28 -17.59 -7.58
N SER A 189 22.49 -17.41 -8.64
CA SER A 189 22.30 -18.42 -9.67
C SER A 189 23.47 -18.43 -10.66
N VAL A 190 23.92 -17.26 -11.13
CA VAL A 190 25.10 -17.11 -12.00
C VAL A 190 26.34 -17.72 -11.34
N TYR A 191 26.56 -17.43 -10.06
CA TYR A 191 27.65 -18.06 -9.30
C TYR A 191 27.63 -19.59 -9.39
N ARG A 192 26.45 -20.19 -9.14
CA ARG A 192 26.32 -21.65 -9.14
C ARG A 192 26.50 -22.30 -10.50
N PHE A 193 26.04 -21.63 -11.57
CA PHE A 193 26.08 -22.17 -12.92
C PHE A 193 27.44 -21.96 -13.61
N PHE A 194 28.09 -20.81 -13.38
CA PHE A 194 29.27 -20.44 -14.15
C PHE A 194 30.57 -20.46 -13.33
N LEU A 195 30.49 -20.19 -12.01
CA LEU A 195 31.68 -20.01 -11.17
C LEU A 195 31.82 -21.08 -10.09
N GLY A 196 30.85 -21.98 -9.95
CA GLY A 196 30.83 -23.01 -8.89
C GLY A 196 32.06 -23.89 -8.95
N GLY A 197 32.87 -23.86 -7.89
CA GLY A 197 34.09 -24.66 -7.74
C GLY A 197 35.38 -24.06 -8.33
N ARG A 198 35.32 -22.98 -9.13
CA ARG A 198 36.51 -22.33 -9.74
C ARG A 198 37.16 -21.31 -8.83
N TRP A 199 36.40 -20.70 -7.92
CA TRP A 199 36.88 -19.64 -7.05
C TRP A 199 36.68 -19.97 -5.58
N PRO A 200 37.60 -19.60 -4.68
CA PRO A 200 37.45 -19.82 -3.26
C PRO A 200 36.26 -19.03 -2.71
N ALA A 201 35.51 -19.65 -1.78
CA ALA A 201 34.23 -19.12 -1.28
C ALA A 201 34.31 -17.69 -0.72
N TRP A 202 35.46 -17.30 -0.16
CA TRP A 202 35.64 -15.95 0.38
C TRP A 202 35.71 -14.87 -0.71
N ARG A 203 36.39 -15.14 -1.85
CA ARG A 203 36.43 -14.19 -2.98
C ARG A 203 35.06 -13.97 -3.56
N VAL A 204 34.28 -15.02 -3.66
CA VAL A 204 32.91 -14.93 -4.14
C VAL A 204 32.05 -14.13 -3.20
N ARG A 205 32.12 -14.37 -1.89
CA ARG A 205 31.39 -13.57 -0.88
C ARG A 205 31.82 -12.11 -0.94
N ALA A 206 33.12 -11.82 -1.03
CA ALA A 206 33.63 -10.47 -1.16
C ALA A 206 33.09 -9.77 -2.42
N ALA A 207 33.11 -10.44 -3.58
CA ALA A 207 32.54 -9.91 -4.82
C ALA A 207 31.04 -9.62 -4.70
N PHE A 208 30.28 -10.52 -4.06
CA PHE A 208 28.84 -10.31 -3.79
C PHE A 208 28.59 -9.09 -2.91
N VAL A 209 29.35 -8.96 -1.82
CA VAL A 209 29.25 -7.81 -0.92
C VAL A 209 29.61 -6.51 -1.65
N SER A 210 30.71 -6.51 -2.41
CA SER A 210 31.15 -5.32 -3.18
C SER A 210 30.14 -4.90 -4.23
N VAL A 211 29.65 -5.84 -5.07
CA VAL A 211 28.64 -5.56 -6.09
C VAL A 211 27.33 -5.12 -5.44
N GLY A 212 26.92 -5.75 -4.35
CA GLY A 212 25.76 -5.36 -3.58
C GLY A 212 25.88 -3.94 -3.01
N ALA A 213 27.02 -3.59 -2.44
CA ALA A 213 27.28 -2.27 -1.90
C ALA A 213 27.24 -1.18 -3.00
N VAL A 214 27.90 -1.44 -4.14
CA VAL A 214 27.88 -0.52 -5.31
C VAL A 214 26.45 -0.34 -5.83
N MET A 215 25.70 -1.43 -5.97
CA MET A 215 24.30 -1.37 -6.39
C MET A 215 23.43 -0.58 -5.42
N LEU A 216 23.56 -0.81 -4.11
CA LEU A 216 22.83 -0.06 -3.09
C LEU A 216 23.19 1.42 -3.09
N ALA A 217 24.50 1.76 -3.21
CA ALA A 217 24.95 3.13 -3.32
C ALA A 217 24.38 3.82 -4.57
N GLY A 218 24.42 3.15 -5.73
CA GLY A 218 23.83 3.66 -6.98
C GLY A 218 22.32 3.90 -6.87
N LEU A 219 21.58 2.95 -6.27
CA LEU A 219 20.13 3.09 -6.05
C LEU A 219 19.79 4.17 -5.00
N TYR A 220 20.66 4.40 -4.03
CA TYR A 220 20.55 5.51 -3.09
C TYR A 220 20.70 6.84 -3.80
N CYS A 221 21.79 7.02 -4.55
CA CYS A 221 22.06 8.26 -5.30
C CYS A 221 20.94 8.58 -6.32
N TRP A 222 20.40 7.56 -6.99
CA TRP A 222 19.34 7.74 -8.00
C TRP A 222 18.05 8.35 -7.45
N LYS A 223 17.65 8.01 -6.19
CA LYS A 223 16.44 8.54 -5.54
C LYS A 223 16.74 8.91 -4.08
N LYS A 224 17.65 9.84 -3.87
CA LYS A 224 18.15 10.23 -2.53
C LYS A 224 17.03 10.64 -1.58
N ASP A 225 16.16 11.56 -1.98
CA ASP A 225 15.05 12.02 -1.12
C ASP A 225 14.13 10.87 -0.66
N SER A 226 13.87 9.88 -1.51
CA SER A 226 13.07 8.73 -1.13
C SER A 226 13.82 7.75 -0.23
N ALA A 227 15.15 7.71 -0.27
CA ALA A 227 15.96 6.92 0.65
C ALA A 227 16.07 7.61 2.01
N ASP A 228 16.37 8.91 2.00
CA ASP A 228 16.41 9.74 3.21
C ASP A 228 15.05 9.77 3.94
N GLY A 229 13.94 9.83 3.19
CA GLY A 229 12.61 9.71 3.78
C GLY A 229 12.36 8.37 4.48
N ARG A 230 12.97 7.27 4.01
CA ARG A 230 12.92 5.98 4.72
C ARG A 230 13.79 5.99 5.98
N LEU A 231 14.92 6.68 5.96
CA LEU A 231 15.75 6.83 7.16
C LEU A 231 15.01 7.60 8.25
N LEU A 232 14.30 8.68 7.90
CA LEU A 232 13.40 9.37 8.83
C LEU A 232 12.38 8.38 9.45
N VAL A 233 11.69 7.63 8.58
CA VAL A 233 10.69 6.65 9.06
C VAL A 233 11.31 5.62 9.98
N TRP A 234 12.50 5.13 9.68
CA TRP A 234 13.18 4.12 10.49
C TRP A 234 13.64 4.68 11.83
N ASN A 235 14.17 5.92 11.88
CA ASN A 235 14.54 6.57 13.13
C ASN A 235 13.34 6.69 14.08
N CYS A 236 12.23 7.26 13.61
CA CYS A 236 11.00 7.34 14.41
C CYS A 236 10.47 5.94 14.82
N SER A 237 10.59 4.94 13.94
CA SER A 237 10.18 3.56 14.28
C SER A 237 11.08 2.91 15.32
N LEU A 238 12.37 3.28 15.39
CA LEU A 238 13.28 2.81 16.43
C LEU A 238 12.97 3.45 17.79
N GLU A 239 12.50 4.70 17.84
CA GLU A 239 11.97 5.30 19.07
C GLU A 239 10.73 4.55 19.55
N MET A 240 9.77 4.27 18.65
CA MET A 240 8.63 3.41 18.99
C MET A 240 9.08 2.07 19.59
N LEU A 241 10.06 1.41 18.96
CA LEU A 241 10.58 0.14 19.47
C LEU A 241 11.26 0.29 20.83
N ALA A 242 11.93 1.42 21.08
CA ALA A 242 12.60 1.68 22.37
C ALA A 242 11.58 1.85 23.52
N ASP A 243 10.41 2.36 23.25
CA ASP A 243 9.34 2.53 24.25
C ASP A 243 8.66 1.20 24.63
N ALA A 244 8.58 0.25 23.70
CA ALA A 244 7.97 -1.06 23.94
C ALA A 244 8.81 -2.23 23.37
N PRO A 245 10.04 -2.47 23.86
CA PRO A 245 10.99 -3.35 23.20
C PRO A 245 10.63 -4.84 23.27
N LEU A 246 9.94 -5.30 24.31
CA LEU A 246 9.69 -6.74 24.53
C LEU A 246 8.45 -7.24 23.80
N THR A 247 7.34 -6.55 23.94
CA THR A 247 6.02 -6.97 23.44
C THR A 247 5.55 -6.17 22.25
N GLY A 248 6.19 -5.02 21.97
CA GLY A 248 5.74 -4.04 20.99
C GLY A 248 4.47 -3.30 21.42
N HIS A 249 3.97 -2.46 20.54
CA HIS A 249 2.77 -1.62 20.73
C HIS A 249 1.45 -2.35 20.42
N GLY A 250 1.52 -3.56 19.88
CA GLY A 250 0.36 -4.33 19.44
C GLY A 250 0.16 -4.29 17.91
N PRO A 251 -0.73 -5.16 17.40
CA PRO A 251 -1.01 -5.24 15.97
C PRO A 251 -1.60 -3.92 15.45
N ASP A 252 -1.19 -3.51 14.25
CA ASP A 252 -1.60 -2.28 13.56
C ASP A 252 -1.29 -0.96 14.30
N ALA A 253 -0.61 -1.00 15.45
CA ALA A 253 -0.24 0.18 16.24
C ALA A 253 0.63 1.17 15.46
N PHE A 254 1.39 0.72 14.48
CA PHE A 254 2.19 1.60 13.64
C PHE A 254 1.34 2.71 12.98
N GLN A 255 0.16 2.41 12.45
CA GLN A 255 -0.70 3.41 11.81
C GLN A 255 -1.39 4.34 12.81
N ALA A 256 -1.60 3.86 14.04
CA ALA A 256 -2.24 4.63 15.10
C ALA A 256 -1.28 5.64 15.75
N GLU A 257 0.00 5.30 15.89
CA GLU A 257 0.92 6.04 16.77
C GLU A 257 2.08 6.70 16.02
N TYR A 258 2.54 6.14 14.90
CA TYR A 258 3.75 6.59 14.20
C TYR A 258 3.80 8.10 13.94
N MET A 259 2.68 8.72 13.58
CA MET A 259 2.67 10.14 13.22
C MET A 259 2.94 11.07 14.41
N ASP A 260 2.65 10.64 15.62
CA ASP A 260 3.01 11.37 16.84
C ASP A 260 4.51 11.23 17.15
N TYR A 261 5.08 10.04 16.95
CA TYR A 261 6.55 9.85 17.03
C TYR A 261 7.27 10.68 15.98
N GLN A 262 6.76 10.73 14.73
CA GLN A 262 7.31 11.62 13.71
C GLN A 262 7.27 13.09 14.14
N ALA A 263 6.18 13.53 14.75
CA ALA A 263 6.04 14.89 15.24
C ALA A 263 6.98 15.21 16.41
N GLY A 264 7.19 14.27 17.34
CA GLY A 264 8.16 14.36 18.44
C GLY A 264 9.59 14.43 17.92
N TRP A 265 9.96 13.47 17.08
CA TRP A 265 11.30 13.40 16.50
C TRP A 265 11.69 14.65 15.71
N LEU A 266 10.76 15.21 14.91
CA LEU A 266 10.98 16.43 14.17
C LEU A 266 11.11 17.66 15.07
N ALA A 267 10.47 17.68 16.24
CA ALA A 267 10.63 18.76 17.21
C ALA A 267 12.02 18.76 17.87
N GLU A 268 12.62 17.57 18.05
CA GLU A 268 13.97 17.42 18.58
C GLU A 268 15.06 17.62 17.50
N HIS A 269 14.72 17.39 16.22
CA HIS A 269 15.63 17.50 15.08
C HIS A 269 15.07 18.50 14.03
N PRO A 270 15.07 19.80 14.32
CA PRO A 270 14.42 20.82 13.46
C PRO A 270 15.32 21.17 12.25
N GLU A 271 15.63 20.19 11.42
CA GLU A 271 16.34 20.40 10.17
C GLU A 271 15.37 20.49 8.99
N GLU A 272 15.52 21.50 8.13
CA GLU A 272 14.69 21.70 6.93
C GLU A 272 14.62 20.44 6.04
N LYS A 273 15.72 19.69 5.97
CA LYS A 273 15.79 18.42 5.24
C LYS A 273 14.71 17.44 5.71
N TRP A 274 14.60 17.21 7.01
CA TRP A 274 13.69 16.23 7.59
C TRP A 274 12.24 16.70 7.54
N GLU A 275 12.01 17.97 7.84
CA GLU A 275 10.69 18.57 7.71
C GLU A 275 10.16 18.47 6.27
N ARG A 276 11.03 18.71 5.28
CA ARG A 276 10.68 18.58 3.85
C ARG A 276 10.33 17.15 3.50
N LEU A 277 10.96 16.14 4.09
CA LEU A 277 10.74 14.71 3.79
C LEU A 277 9.53 14.12 4.52
N ALA A 278 9.12 14.71 5.63
CA ALA A 278 7.97 14.25 6.41
C ALA A 278 6.71 14.06 5.55
N GLY A 279 5.92 13.05 5.87
CA GLY A 279 4.69 12.72 5.14
C GLY A 279 3.79 11.80 5.95
N ASN A 280 2.54 11.60 5.51
CA ASN A 280 1.68 10.57 6.08
C ASN A 280 2.24 9.20 5.75
N VAL A 281 2.71 8.49 6.74
CA VAL A 281 3.33 7.17 6.62
C VAL A 281 2.46 6.13 7.29
N ARG A 282 2.12 5.07 6.58
CA ARG A 282 1.29 3.96 7.08
C ARG A 282 2.08 2.67 7.30
N HIS A 283 3.29 2.59 6.77
CA HIS A 283 4.16 1.42 6.84
C HIS A 283 5.62 1.85 6.94
N PRO A 284 6.46 1.18 7.75
CA PRO A 284 7.86 1.56 7.94
C PRO A 284 8.76 1.22 6.73
N PHE A 285 8.23 0.71 5.62
CA PHE A 285 8.96 0.23 4.45
C PHE A 285 10.03 -0.84 4.79
N ASN A 286 9.82 -1.56 5.88
CA ASN A 286 10.63 -2.68 6.34
C ASN A 286 9.72 -3.59 7.19
N GLU A 287 9.48 -4.82 6.71
CA GLU A 287 8.59 -5.78 7.41
C GLU A 287 9.14 -6.21 8.76
N TYR A 288 10.46 -6.35 8.87
CA TYR A 288 11.09 -6.77 10.12
C TYR A 288 10.97 -5.68 11.18
N LEU A 289 11.14 -4.42 10.78
CA LEU A 289 10.95 -3.27 11.66
C LEU A 289 9.48 -3.12 12.06
N ARG A 290 8.54 -3.36 11.14
CA ARG A 290 7.11 -3.39 11.47
C ARG A 290 6.80 -4.45 12.53
N ILE A 291 7.30 -5.67 12.33
CA ILE A 291 7.13 -6.76 13.30
C ILE A 291 7.78 -6.41 14.64
N ALA A 292 8.94 -5.75 14.62
CA ALA A 292 9.62 -5.31 15.83
C ALA A 292 8.79 -4.26 16.60
N VAL A 293 8.23 -3.27 15.92
CA VAL A 293 7.39 -2.23 16.52
C VAL A 293 6.08 -2.81 17.06
N GLU A 294 5.41 -3.68 16.29
CA GLU A 294 4.10 -4.24 16.66
C GLU A 294 4.20 -5.36 17.71
N TYR A 295 5.25 -6.20 17.66
CA TYR A 295 5.37 -7.42 18.49
C TYR A 295 6.67 -7.51 19.28
N GLY A 296 7.50 -6.47 19.26
CA GLY A 296 8.74 -6.41 20.01
C GLY A 296 9.75 -7.49 19.61
N VAL A 297 10.66 -7.77 20.55
CA VAL A 297 11.65 -8.85 20.45
C VAL A 297 10.98 -10.22 20.29
N ALA A 298 9.80 -10.44 20.89
CA ALA A 298 9.07 -11.71 20.74
C ALA A 298 8.70 -11.98 19.27
N GLY A 299 8.23 -10.97 18.53
CA GLY A 299 7.96 -11.09 17.11
C GLY A 299 9.21 -11.37 16.29
N LEU A 300 10.32 -10.68 16.59
CA LEU A 300 11.61 -10.92 15.92
C LEU A 300 12.15 -12.33 16.17
N LEU A 301 12.03 -12.85 17.38
CA LEU A 301 12.44 -14.22 17.70
C LEU A 301 11.61 -15.26 16.93
N LEU A 302 10.29 -15.03 16.78
CA LEU A 302 9.43 -15.88 15.97
C LEU A 302 9.91 -15.90 14.51
N VAL A 303 10.15 -14.73 13.92
CA VAL A 303 10.65 -14.60 12.54
C VAL A 303 12.02 -15.26 12.39
N ALA A 304 12.93 -15.05 13.32
CA ALA A 304 14.24 -15.68 13.34
C ALA A 304 14.13 -17.22 13.40
N GLY A 305 13.21 -17.73 14.22
CA GLY A 305 12.89 -19.17 14.30
C GLY A 305 12.39 -19.74 12.97
N VAL A 306 11.47 -19.03 12.29
CA VAL A 306 10.97 -19.44 10.95
C VAL A 306 12.10 -19.42 9.93
N ILE A 307 12.92 -18.36 9.90
CA ILE A 307 14.09 -18.26 9.01
C ILE A 307 15.07 -19.40 9.27
N TRP A 308 15.39 -19.67 10.55
CA TRP A 308 16.28 -20.77 10.94
C TRP A 308 15.73 -22.13 10.50
N LEU A 309 14.43 -22.38 10.69
CA LEU A 309 13.77 -23.63 10.27
C LEU A 309 13.82 -23.80 8.75
N LEU A 310 13.51 -22.76 7.99
CA LEU A 310 13.59 -22.76 6.53
C LEU A 310 15.03 -22.98 6.06
N TRP A 311 16.00 -22.34 6.69
CA TRP A 311 17.42 -22.55 6.40
C TRP A 311 17.87 -23.98 6.70
N ARG A 312 17.47 -24.55 7.86
CA ARG A 312 17.73 -25.94 8.23
C ARG A 312 17.16 -26.90 7.18
N TRP A 313 15.95 -26.64 6.73
CA TRP A 313 15.30 -27.44 5.69
C TRP A 313 15.97 -27.28 4.33
N TYR A 314 16.33 -26.07 3.93
CA TYR A 314 17.08 -25.79 2.71
C TYR A 314 18.39 -26.57 2.62
N ARG A 315 19.13 -26.66 3.73
CA ARG A 315 20.39 -27.43 3.76
C ARG A 315 20.20 -28.92 3.53
N ARG A 316 19.04 -29.45 3.81
CA ARG A 316 18.69 -30.88 3.68
C ARG A 316 17.76 -31.18 2.53
N CYS A 317 17.34 -30.20 1.75
CA CYS A 317 16.40 -30.40 0.64
C CYS A 317 17.11 -30.95 -0.61
N ARG A 318 16.33 -31.58 -1.47
CA ARG A 318 16.81 -32.01 -2.79
C ARG A 318 17.15 -30.79 -3.65
N PRO A 319 18.11 -30.92 -4.60
CA PRO A 319 18.45 -29.82 -5.51
C PRO A 319 17.25 -29.26 -6.27
N GLU A 320 16.27 -30.10 -6.57
CA GLU A 320 15.03 -29.76 -7.31
C GLU A 320 14.10 -28.83 -6.49
N ASP A 321 14.13 -28.90 -5.15
CA ASP A 321 13.28 -28.12 -4.26
C ASP A 321 13.91 -26.78 -3.87
N ARG A 322 15.20 -26.58 -4.14
CA ARG A 322 15.92 -25.33 -3.77
C ARG A 322 15.30 -24.05 -4.34
N PRO A 323 14.72 -24.04 -5.56
CA PRO A 323 14.03 -22.85 -6.08
C PRO A 323 12.90 -22.37 -5.18
N LEU A 324 12.15 -23.27 -4.52
CA LEU A 324 11.05 -22.93 -3.62
C LEU A 324 11.53 -22.08 -2.43
N TYR A 325 12.64 -22.49 -1.80
CA TYR A 325 13.23 -21.75 -0.69
C TYR A 325 13.81 -20.41 -1.14
N ARG A 326 14.38 -20.34 -2.35
CA ARG A 326 14.89 -19.07 -2.90
C ARG A 326 13.76 -18.11 -3.21
N SER A 327 12.60 -18.61 -3.63
CA SER A 327 11.39 -17.81 -3.82
C SER A 327 10.97 -17.14 -2.50
N ILE A 328 10.96 -17.90 -1.40
CA ILE A 328 10.70 -17.31 -0.07
C ILE A 328 11.80 -16.31 0.32
N GLY A 329 13.07 -16.66 0.04
CA GLY A 329 14.21 -15.75 0.25
C GLY A 329 14.06 -14.43 -0.52
N GLY A 330 13.52 -14.48 -1.74
CA GLY A 330 13.21 -13.29 -2.55
C GLY A 330 12.18 -12.38 -1.86
N ALA A 331 11.12 -12.95 -1.30
CA ALA A 331 10.15 -12.20 -0.50
C ALA A 331 10.81 -11.60 0.76
N GLY A 332 11.68 -12.37 1.44
CA GLY A 332 12.43 -11.88 2.60
C GLY A 332 13.33 -10.69 2.27
N ILE A 333 14.02 -10.70 1.12
CA ILE A 333 14.82 -9.57 0.62
C ILE A 333 13.90 -8.36 0.33
N CYS A 334 12.74 -8.58 -0.28
CA CYS A 334 11.76 -7.52 -0.48
C CYS A 334 11.29 -6.90 0.84
N GLY A 335 11.13 -7.71 1.89
CA GLY A 335 10.74 -7.27 3.23
C GLY A 335 11.73 -6.34 3.92
N LEU A 336 13.02 -6.34 3.54
CA LEU A 336 14.02 -5.42 4.08
C LEU A 336 13.77 -3.95 3.68
N PHE A 337 13.15 -3.71 2.52
CA PHE A 337 12.99 -2.37 1.97
C PHE A 337 11.56 -2.07 1.52
N SER A 338 10.59 -2.92 1.86
CA SER A 338 9.18 -2.80 1.47
C SER A 338 8.30 -3.55 2.48
N TYR A 339 7.00 -3.66 2.15
CA TYR A 339 5.99 -4.35 2.95
C TYR A 339 5.27 -5.42 2.09
N PRO A 340 5.99 -6.50 1.66
CA PRO A 340 5.45 -7.50 0.74
C PRO A 340 4.25 -8.27 1.32
N LEU A 341 4.14 -8.42 2.65
CA LEU A 341 3.03 -9.12 3.30
C LEU A 341 1.70 -8.35 3.27
N ASN A 342 1.72 -7.07 2.90
CA ASN A 342 0.50 -6.28 2.70
C ASN A 342 -0.16 -6.53 1.32
N TYR A 343 0.50 -7.30 0.44
CA TYR A 343 -0.07 -7.63 -0.87
C TYR A 343 -0.67 -9.04 -0.86
N PRO A 344 -2.01 -9.20 -1.04
CA PRO A 344 -2.67 -10.49 -0.98
C PRO A 344 -2.07 -11.53 -1.95
N ALA A 345 -1.69 -11.11 -3.15
CA ALA A 345 -1.06 -12.00 -4.14
C ALA A 345 0.27 -12.59 -3.63
N VAL A 346 1.09 -11.77 -2.95
CA VAL A 346 2.34 -12.23 -2.32
C VAL A 346 2.05 -13.23 -1.20
N CYS A 347 1.07 -12.93 -0.33
CA CYS A 347 0.68 -13.82 0.76
C CYS A 347 0.21 -15.19 0.24
N VAL A 348 -0.64 -15.21 -0.79
CA VAL A 348 -1.12 -16.45 -1.43
C VAL A 348 0.06 -17.24 -1.99
N LEU A 349 0.99 -16.61 -2.71
CA LEU A 349 2.19 -17.27 -3.23
C LEU A 349 3.06 -17.86 -2.11
N LEU A 350 3.27 -17.11 -1.02
CA LEU A 350 4.05 -17.60 0.12
C LEU A 350 3.39 -18.78 0.82
N VAL A 351 2.08 -18.74 1.05
CA VAL A 351 1.32 -19.84 1.65
C VAL A 351 1.40 -21.10 0.79
N LEU A 352 1.25 -20.97 -0.53
CA LEU A 352 1.39 -22.09 -1.46
C LEU A 352 2.80 -22.66 -1.46
N LEU A 353 3.83 -21.83 -1.47
CA LEU A 353 5.23 -22.25 -1.39
C LEU A 353 5.53 -23.00 -0.09
N LEU A 354 5.10 -22.46 1.04
CA LEU A 354 5.24 -23.09 2.35
C LEU A 354 4.49 -24.43 2.41
N GLY A 355 3.27 -24.49 1.89
CA GLY A 355 2.48 -25.72 1.82
C GLY A 355 3.20 -26.83 1.05
N VAL A 356 3.82 -26.50 -0.08
CA VAL A 356 4.61 -27.47 -0.87
C VAL A 356 5.87 -27.91 -0.13
N ILE A 357 6.57 -26.98 0.51
CA ILE A 357 7.78 -27.28 1.31
C ILE A 357 7.44 -28.22 2.47
N VAL A 358 6.37 -27.92 3.21
CA VAL A 358 5.94 -28.72 4.37
C VAL A 358 5.47 -30.12 3.93
N ARG A 359 4.72 -30.24 2.81
CA ARG A 359 4.28 -31.54 2.28
C ARG A 359 5.43 -32.50 2.00
N GLY A 360 6.59 -32.00 1.61
CA GLY A 360 7.79 -32.81 1.35
C GLY A 360 8.54 -33.27 2.62
N ARG A 361 8.02 -32.96 3.82
CA ARG A 361 8.67 -33.26 5.09
C ARG A 361 7.87 -34.29 5.90
N PRO A 362 8.55 -35.16 6.64
CA PRO A 362 7.90 -36.00 7.62
C PRO A 362 7.49 -35.16 8.83
N VAL A 363 6.50 -34.30 8.64
CA VAL A 363 5.83 -33.66 9.78
C VAL A 363 4.83 -34.70 10.26
N CYS A 364 5.19 -35.40 11.34
CA CYS A 364 4.31 -36.36 11.99
C CYS A 364 3.15 -35.62 12.67
N PHE A 365 2.19 -35.13 11.87
CA PHE A 365 0.88 -34.82 12.40
C PHE A 365 0.12 -36.13 12.61
N TYR A 366 0.27 -36.73 13.77
CA TYR A 366 -0.58 -37.83 14.27
C TYR A 366 -1.98 -37.27 14.59
N GLY A 367 -2.59 -36.57 13.63
CA GLY A 367 -3.96 -36.14 13.76
C GLY A 367 -4.87 -37.24 13.27
N GLY A 368 -5.62 -37.84 14.17
CA GLY A 368 -6.69 -38.77 13.84
C GLY A 368 -7.71 -38.15 12.87
N ARG A 369 -8.67 -38.97 12.41
CA ARG A 369 -9.75 -38.54 11.49
C ARG A 369 -10.43 -37.23 11.94
N TRP A 370 -10.68 -37.08 13.23
CA TRP A 370 -11.31 -35.90 13.83
C TRP A 370 -10.47 -34.61 13.71
N PHE A 371 -9.16 -34.71 13.81
CA PHE A 371 -8.27 -33.58 13.61
C PHE A 371 -8.29 -33.07 12.17
N LYS A 372 -8.30 -33.99 11.19
CA LYS A 372 -8.39 -33.64 9.76
C LYS A 372 -9.73 -33.00 9.41
N THR A 373 -10.84 -33.53 9.96
CA THR A 373 -12.17 -32.93 9.78
C THR A 373 -12.27 -31.58 10.47
N GLY A 374 -11.66 -31.39 11.64
CA GLY A 374 -11.61 -30.12 12.35
C GLY A 374 -10.87 -29.03 11.54
N ILE A 375 -9.70 -29.37 10.97
CA ILE A 375 -8.96 -28.43 10.08
C ILE A 375 -9.79 -28.13 8.83
N GLY A 376 -10.46 -29.12 8.23
CA GLY A 376 -11.32 -28.90 7.08
C GLY A 376 -12.49 -27.96 7.39
N ALA A 377 -13.16 -28.18 8.53
CA ALA A 377 -14.23 -27.31 9.00
C ALA A 377 -13.75 -25.87 9.27
N LEU A 378 -12.58 -25.72 9.94
CA LEU A 378 -11.97 -24.42 10.17
C LEU A 378 -11.64 -23.71 8.84
N ALA A 379 -11.08 -24.42 7.87
CA ALA A 379 -10.77 -23.83 6.55
C ALA A 379 -12.05 -23.34 5.83
N VAL A 380 -13.14 -24.11 5.89
CA VAL A 380 -14.45 -23.71 5.34
C VAL A 380 -14.99 -22.48 6.09
N ALA A 381 -14.90 -22.45 7.42
CA ALA A 381 -15.34 -21.30 8.23
C ALA A 381 -14.53 -20.04 7.88
N VAL A 382 -13.20 -20.14 7.80
CA VAL A 382 -12.33 -19.02 7.39
C VAL A 382 -12.69 -18.54 5.98
N LEU A 383 -12.92 -19.46 5.05
CA LEU A 383 -13.33 -19.11 3.69
C LEU A 383 -14.68 -18.36 3.68
N ALA A 384 -15.67 -18.85 4.44
CA ALA A 384 -16.98 -18.21 4.55
C ALA A 384 -16.88 -16.80 5.12
N VAL A 385 -16.10 -16.61 6.19
CA VAL A 385 -15.82 -15.29 6.79
C VAL A 385 -15.13 -14.39 5.79
N THR A 386 -14.11 -14.88 5.07
CA THR A 386 -13.39 -14.10 4.05
C THR A 386 -14.31 -13.66 2.91
N LEU A 387 -15.19 -14.56 2.43
CA LEU A 387 -16.16 -14.23 1.38
C LEU A 387 -17.19 -13.19 1.86
N TYR A 388 -17.60 -13.30 3.12
CA TYR A 388 -18.51 -12.34 3.75
C TYR A 388 -17.88 -10.94 3.85
N TRP A 389 -16.65 -10.84 4.34
CA TRP A 389 -15.90 -9.57 4.42
C TRP A 389 -15.64 -8.97 3.03
N ASN A 390 -15.32 -9.80 2.05
CA ASN A 390 -15.12 -9.35 0.67
C ASN A 390 -16.39 -8.73 0.07
N ARG A 391 -17.60 -9.17 0.49
CA ARG A 391 -18.85 -8.51 0.09
C ARG A 391 -18.97 -7.11 0.69
N ALA A 392 -18.65 -6.95 1.97
CA ALA A 392 -18.67 -5.65 2.64
C ALA A 392 -17.67 -4.67 2.03
N GLU A 393 -16.45 -5.12 1.72
CA GLU A 393 -15.44 -4.30 1.05
C GLU A 393 -15.84 -3.88 -0.37
N ARG A 394 -16.44 -4.78 -1.15
CA ARG A 394 -16.95 -4.43 -2.48
C ARG A 394 -18.07 -3.41 -2.43
N GLU A 395 -18.96 -3.54 -1.46
CA GLU A 395 -20.03 -2.57 -1.25
C GLU A 395 -19.46 -1.22 -0.80
N TRP A 396 -18.50 -1.21 0.13
CA TRP A 396 -17.79 0.00 0.51
C TRP A 396 -17.08 0.65 -0.68
N HIS A 397 -16.43 -0.13 -1.55
CA HIS A 397 -15.81 0.41 -2.75
C HIS A 397 -16.84 1.09 -3.68
N ARG A 398 -18.01 0.45 -3.90
CA ARG A 398 -19.11 1.05 -4.67
C ARG A 398 -19.56 2.39 -4.08
N ILE A 399 -19.78 2.42 -2.77
CA ILE A 399 -20.21 3.61 -2.03
C ILE A 399 -19.15 4.71 -2.13
N SER A 400 -17.87 4.36 -1.94
CA SER A 400 -16.75 5.31 -2.03
C SER A 400 -16.65 5.94 -3.43
N CYS A 401 -16.91 5.19 -4.49
CA CYS A 401 -16.96 5.74 -5.85
C CYS A 401 -18.12 6.73 -6.04
N LEU A 402 -19.28 6.47 -5.45
CA LEU A 402 -20.42 7.40 -5.48
C LEU A 402 -20.14 8.67 -4.69
N SER A 403 -19.55 8.52 -3.51
CA SER A 403 -19.09 9.59 -2.64
C SER A 403 -18.11 10.53 -3.34
N LEU A 404 -17.09 10.00 -4.01
CA LEU A 404 -16.13 10.77 -4.81
C LEU A 404 -16.76 11.57 -5.95
N ASN A 405 -17.94 11.13 -6.43
CA ASN A 405 -18.73 11.86 -7.42
C ASN A 405 -19.70 12.90 -6.80
N GLY A 406 -19.57 13.20 -5.51
CA GLY A 406 -20.35 14.20 -4.78
C GLY A 406 -21.78 13.77 -4.40
N ARG A 407 -22.08 12.47 -4.43
CA ARG A 407 -23.40 11.92 -4.06
C ARG A 407 -23.48 11.55 -2.58
N THR A 408 -23.03 12.46 -1.70
CA THR A 408 -22.91 12.23 -0.24
C THR A 408 -24.25 11.83 0.40
N GLU A 409 -25.34 12.51 0.07
CA GLU A 409 -26.67 12.23 0.67
C GLU A 409 -27.16 10.81 0.39
N GLU A 410 -26.83 10.26 -0.79
CA GLU A 410 -27.26 8.92 -1.20
C GLU A 410 -26.47 7.82 -0.49
N VAL A 411 -25.21 8.07 -0.14
CA VAL A 411 -24.30 7.05 0.42
C VAL A 411 -24.31 6.98 1.95
N LEU A 412 -24.80 8.01 2.64
CA LEU A 412 -24.80 8.04 4.12
C LEU A 412 -25.54 6.87 4.76
N THR A 413 -26.70 6.51 4.22
CA THR A 413 -27.48 5.36 4.68
C THR A 413 -26.73 4.04 4.46
N ASP A 414 -26.03 3.92 3.34
CA ASP A 414 -25.22 2.75 3.02
C ASP A 414 -24.01 2.64 3.95
N TYR A 415 -23.31 3.76 4.25
CA TYR A 415 -22.24 3.79 5.26
C TYR A 415 -22.74 3.35 6.64
N ALA A 416 -23.88 3.88 7.08
CA ALA A 416 -24.48 3.50 8.37
C ALA A 416 -24.83 2.00 8.43
N ARG A 417 -25.31 1.42 7.32
CA ARG A 417 -25.60 -0.02 7.21
C ARG A 417 -24.33 -0.87 7.29
N LEU A 418 -23.23 -0.42 6.67
CA LEU A 418 -21.95 -1.14 6.67
C LEU A 418 -21.17 -0.97 7.97
N TYR A 419 -21.41 0.08 8.73
CA TYR A 419 -20.64 0.41 9.94
C TYR A 419 -20.50 -0.75 10.94
N PRO A 420 -21.54 -1.52 11.30
CA PRO A 420 -21.40 -2.63 12.26
C PRO A 420 -20.39 -3.71 11.78
N PHE A 421 -20.19 -3.84 10.48
CA PHE A 421 -19.32 -4.85 9.87
C PHE A 421 -17.91 -4.34 9.58
N MET A 422 -17.77 -3.01 9.37
CA MET A 422 -16.53 -2.37 8.93
C MET A 422 -15.91 -1.46 10.01
N ARG A 423 -16.47 -1.41 11.23
CA ARG A 423 -16.00 -0.53 12.31
C ARG A 423 -14.55 -0.78 12.74
N GLU A 424 -14.01 -1.96 12.51
CA GLU A 424 -12.60 -2.28 12.77
C GLU A 424 -11.66 -1.81 11.65
N ASN A 425 -12.19 -1.33 10.52
CA ASN A 425 -11.38 -0.82 9.42
C ASN A 425 -11.24 0.71 9.53
N PRO A 426 -10.07 1.24 9.92
CA PRO A 426 -9.90 2.66 10.16
C PRO A 426 -10.04 3.51 8.90
N LEU A 427 -9.77 2.96 7.70
CA LEU A 427 -9.98 3.66 6.44
C LEU A 427 -11.46 3.83 6.09
N PHE A 428 -12.27 2.81 6.42
CA PHE A 428 -13.72 2.91 6.32
C PHE A 428 -14.25 3.99 7.26
N LEU A 429 -13.78 4.00 8.52
CA LEU A 429 -14.18 5.00 9.51
C LEU A 429 -13.79 6.42 9.07
N TYR A 430 -12.58 6.60 8.53
CA TYR A 430 -12.15 7.89 7.96
C TYR A 430 -13.09 8.37 6.84
N ASN A 431 -13.41 7.50 5.87
CA ASN A 431 -14.29 7.86 4.77
C ASN A 431 -15.71 8.17 5.27
N TYR A 432 -16.25 7.36 6.17
CA TYR A 432 -17.57 7.60 6.75
C TYR A 432 -17.61 8.91 7.54
N GLY A 433 -16.60 9.17 8.39
CA GLY A 433 -16.47 10.43 9.11
C GLY A 433 -16.38 11.65 8.17
N ALA A 434 -15.66 11.51 7.06
CA ALA A 434 -15.56 12.56 6.05
C ALA A 434 -16.91 12.84 5.36
N GLU A 435 -17.70 11.82 5.02
CA GLU A 435 -19.02 11.99 4.44
C GLU A 435 -20.01 12.64 5.43
N LEU A 436 -19.97 12.24 6.70
CA LEU A 436 -20.76 12.88 7.76
C LEU A 436 -20.38 14.37 7.92
N HIS A 437 -19.09 14.71 7.84
CA HIS A 437 -18.62 16.08 7.84
C HIS A 437 -19.19 16.90 6.68
N VAL A 438 -19.12 16.36 5.46
CA VAL A 438 -19.64 17.01 4.25
C VAL A 438 -21.16 17.21 4.33
N ALA A 439 -21.88 16.28 4.95
CA ALA A 439 -23.32 16.37 5.19
C ALA A 439 -23.70 17.36 6.33
N GLY A 440 -22.71 17.97 7.02
CA GLY A 440 -22.96 18.88 8.14
C GLY A 440 -23.31 18.17 9.45
N LEU A 441 -23.17 16.86 9.54
CA LEU A 441 -23.42 16.04 10.75
C LEU A 441 -22.14 15.97 11.60
N TRP A 442 -21.67 17.11 12.06
CA TRP A 442 -20.33 17.28 12.67
C TRP A 442 -20.15 16.45 13.95
N THR A 443 -21.16 16.36 14.81
CA THR A 443 -21.11 15.57 16.04
C THR A 443 -21.00 14.07 15.74
N ALA A 444 -21.77 13.56 14.79
CA ALA A 444 -21.67 12.17 14.35
C ALA A 444 -20.32 11.89 13.70
N SER A 445 -19.81 12.82 12.87
CA SER A 445 -18.49 12.74 12.28
C SER A 445 -17.38 12.64 13.35
N LEU A 446 -17.45 13.45 14.43
CA LEU A 446 -16.50 13.38 15.55
C LEU A 446 -16.52 12.02 16.24
N SER A 447 -17.70 11.44 16.47
CA SER A 447 -17.82 10.11 17.09
C SER A 447 -17.08 9.04 16.26
N ILE A 448 -17.33 9.00 14.94
CA ILE A 448 -16.71 8.05 14.03
C ILE A 448 -15.19 8.30 13.89
N LEU A 449 -14.78 9.56 13.80
CA LEU A 449 -13.34 9.90 13.69
C LEU A 449 -12.57 9.62 14.98
N THR A 450 -13.20 9.71 16.14
CA THR A 450 -12.58 9.34 17.42
C THR A 450 -12.32 7.82 17.50
N GLU A 451 -13.21 7.00 16.92
CA GLU A 451 -12.91 5.56 16.72
C GLU A 451 -11.78 5.37 15.70
N CYS A 452 -11.80 6.12 14.60
CA CYS A 452 -10.78 6.04 13.55
C CYS A 452 -9.36 6.27 14.08
N VAL A 453 -9.16 7.26 14.96
CA VAL A 453 -7.85 7.60 15.53
C VAL A 453 -7.18 6.41 16.23
N ARG A 454 -7.95 5.47 16.75
CA ARG A 454 -7.41 4.27 17.43
C ARG A 454 -6.64 3.34 16.49
N GLY A 455 -6.95 3.35 15.20
CA GLY A 455 -6.29 2.52 14.20
C GLY A 455 -5.60 3.32 13.07
N LEU A 456 -5.96 4.60 12.91
CA LEU A 456 -5.35 5.50 11.92
C LEU A 456 -5.34 6.92 12.47
N ASN A 457 -4.15 7.41 12.77
CA ASN A 457 -3.94 8.76 13.29
C ASN A 457 -2.96 9.48 12.38
N ASP A 458 -3.45 10.10 11.33
CA ASP A 458 -2.62 10.86 10.40
C ASP A 458 -3.07 12.32 10.30
N THR A 459 -2.31 13.13 9.55
CA THR A 459 -2.60 14.55 9.34
C THR A 459 -4.01 14.79 8.83
N ASP A 460 -4.54 13.90 7.97
CA ASP A 460 -5.83 14.11 7.33
C ASP A 460 -6.98 13.85 8.33
N VAL A 461 -6.83 12.84 9.20
CA VAL A 461 -7.77 12.58 10.31
C VAL A 461 -7.77 13.74 11.30
N GLN A 462 -6.58 14.24 11.70
CA GLN A 462 -6.45 15.37 12.62
C GLN A 462 -7.05 16.66 12.04
N MET A 463 -6.88 16.90 10.75
CA MET A 463 -7.49 18.03 10.05
C MET A 463 -9.02 17.95 10.07
N LEU A 464 -9.58 16.77 9.84
CA LEU A 464 -11.03 16.59 9.80
C LEU A 464 -11.66 16.72 11.19
N LEU A 465 -11.00 16.23 12.24
CA LEU A 465 -11.38 16.45 13.63
C LEU A 465 -11.38 17.96 13.95
N ALA A 466 -10.31 18.68 13.56
CA ALA A 466 -10.20 20.11 13.78
C ALA A 466 -11.28 20.90 13.04
N ASP A 467 -11.56 20.55 11.77
CA ASP A 467 -12.63 21.18 10.98
C ASP A 467 -14.00 20.97 11.65
N ASN A 468 -14.29 19.78 12.20
CA ASN A 468 -15.53 19.51 12.92
C ASN A 468 -15.65 20.32 14.23
N TYR A 469 -14.60 20.36 15.06
CA TYR A 469 -14.59 21.18 16.28
C TYR A 469 -14.76 22.66 15.96
N SER A 470 -14.11 23.16 14.92
CA SER A 470 -14.28 24.55 14.47
C SER A 470 -15.72 24.86 14.05
N ARG A 471 -16.41 23.93 13.39
CA ARG A 471 -17.82 24.07 12.99
C ARG A 471 -18.79 24.07 14.18
N LEU A 472 -18.41 23.37 15.25
CA LEU A 472 -19.18 23.32 16.50
C LEU A 472 -18.89 24.51 17.44
N GLY A 473 -17.95 25.39 17.09
CA GLY A 473 -17.54 26.52 17.92
C GLY A 473 -16.53 26.16 19.03
N GLU A 474 -16.04 24.92 19.04
CA GLU A 474 -15.05 24.45 20.01
C GLU A 474 -13.62 24.80 19.54
N TYR A 475 -13.31 26.08 19.48
CA TYR A 475 -12.11 26.62 18.85
C TYR A 475 -10.80 26.14 19.49
N ASP A 476 -10.77 25.98 20.81
CA ASP A 476 -9.56 25.49 21.52
C ASP A 476 -9.23 24.04 21.15
N ARG A 477 -10.26 23.19 20.96
CA ARG A 477 -10.07 21.83 20.49
C ARG A 477 -9.63 21.80 19.02
N ALA A 478 -10.26 22.62 18.20
CA ALA A 478 -9.88 22.78 16.79
C ALA A 478 -8.42 23.18 16.65
N GLU A 479 -7.96 24.17 17.43
CA GLU A 479 -6.57 24.63 17.44
C GLU A 479 -5.60 23.50 17.79
N ARG A 480 -5.88 22.72 18.84
CA ARG A 480 -5.03 21.60 19.23
C ARG A 480 -4.84 20.59 18.09
N HIS A 481 -5.91 20.21 17.41
CA HIS A 481 -5.88 19.25 16.30
C HIS A 481 -5.17 19.82 15.08
N TYR A 482 -5.40 21.10 14.71
CA TYR A 482 -4.65 21.75 13.62
C TYR A 482 -3.16 21.84 13.93
N ARG A 483 -2.76 22.21 15.15
CA ARG A 483 -1.35 22.27 15.57
C ARG A 483 -0.72 20.86 15.56
N ARG A 484 -1.46 19.83 15.99
CA ARG A 484 -1.01 18.43 15.92
C ARG A 484 -0.77 18.03 14.47
N ALA A 485 -1.70 18.31 13.56
CA ALA A 485 -1.56 18.05 12.13
C ALA A 485 -0.35 18.78 11.51
N ALA A 486 -0.11 20.04 11.90
CA ALA A 486 1.04 20.82 11.45
C ALA A 486 2.37 20.23 11.90
N ARG A 487 2.46 19.73 13.15
CA ARG A 487 3.65 19.06 13.68
C ARG A 487 3.91 17.70 13.04
N MET A 488 2.86 16.92 12.75
CA MET A 488 2.97 15.63 12.06
C MET A 488 3.60 15.76 10.67
N CYS A 489 3.21 16.79 9.90
CA CYS A 489 3.72 17.04 8.56
C CYS A 489 4.04 18.53 8.38
N PRO A 490 5.21 19.01 8.86
CA PRO A 490 5.55 20.42 8.81
C PRO A 490 5.55 21.01 7.39
N ASN A 491 5.84 20.22 6.35
CA ASN A 491 5.83 20.65 4.96
C ASN A 491 4.44 20.94 4.37
N ARG A 492 3.35 20.53 5.04
CA ARG A 492 1.98 20.80 4.57
C ARG A 492 1.54 22.23 4.91
N PHE A 493 0.89 22.89 3.98
CA PHE A 493 0.37 24.26 4.12
C PHE A 493 -1.01 24.32 4.76
N MET A 494 -1.85 23.30 4.52
CA MET A 494 -3.26 23.32 4.90
C MET A 494 -3.50 23.49 6.41
N PRO A 495 -2.78 22.79 7.31
CA PRO A 495 -2.98 22.95 8.75
C PRO A 495 -2.73 24.39 9.20
N LEU A 496 -1.62 25.02 8.77
CA LEU A 496 -1.29 26.40 9.11
C LEU A 496 -2.31 27.39 8.52
N TYR A 497 -2.72 27.18 7.28
CA TYR A 497 -3.74 27.98 6.62
C TYR A 497 -5.09 27.95 7.37
N ARG A 498 -5.49 26.79 7.89
CA ARG A 498 -6.70 26.66 8.72
C ARG A 498 -6.55 27.35 10.07
N LEU A 499 -5.36 27.30 10.69
CA LEU A 499 -5.07 28.03 11.92
C LEU A 499 -5.17 29.54 11.74
N VAL A 500 -4.63 30.12 10.65
CA VAL A 500 -4.79 31.56 10.35
C VAL A 500 -6.27 31.93 10.28
N LYS A 501 -7.09 31.11 9.61
CA LYS A 501 -8.54 31.34 9.53
C LYS A 501 -9.22 31.24 10.90
N LEU A 502 -8.83 30.29 11.70
CA LEU A 502 -9.36 30.09 13.06
C LEU A 502 -9.04 31.30 13.94
N TYR A 503 -7.79 31.78 13.91
CA TYR A 503 -7.37 32.97 14.69
C TYR A 503 -8.09 34.23 14.25
N GLY A 504 -8.27 34.44 12.94
CA GLY A 504 -9.08 35.56 12.44
C GLY A 504 -10.56 35.47 12.85
N GLN A 505 -11.13 34.26 12.98
CA GLN A 505 -12.50 34.06 13.47
C GLN A 505 -12.64 34.30 14.98
N THR A 506 -11.58 34.09 15.75
CA THR A 506 -11.55 34.24 17.21
C THR A 506 -10.99 35.57 17.69
N GLY A 507 -10.72 36.53 16.77
CA GLY A 507 -10.19 37.86 17.11
C GLY A 507 -8.71 37.88 17.51
N ARG A 508 -7.97 36.80 17.25
CA ARG A 508 -6.53 36.66 17.53
C ARG A 508 -5.70 37.14 16.32
N ASP A 509 -5.92 38.37 15.89
CA ASP A 509 -5.36 38.88 14.63
C ASP A 509 -3.83 38.96 14.62
N ALA A 510 -3.19 39.24 15.77
CA ALA A 510 -1.73 39.28 15.86
C ALA A 510 -1.10 37.90 15.51
N GLU A 511 -1.63 36.84 16.09
CA GLU A 511 -1.17 35.48 15.84
C GLU A 511 -1.50 35.02 14.40
N ALA A 512 -2.67 35.41 13.89
CA ALA A 512 -3.07 35.13 12.52
C ALA A 512 -2.10 35.80 11.51
N ARG A 513 -1.70 37.08 11.75
CA ARG A 513 -0.74 37.80 10.90
C ARG A 513 0.65 37.17 10.96
N GLN A 514 1.14 36.82 12.15
CA GLN A 514 2.43 36.15 12.31
C GLN A 514 2.46 34.87 11.49
N LEU A 515 1.46 34.00 11.69
CA LEU A 515 1.39 32.69 11.01
C LEU A 515 1.18 32.83 9.49
N ALA A 516 0.45 33.84 9.04
CA ALA A 516 0.31 34.16 7.62
C ALA A 516 1.65 34.55 6.99
N GLY A 517 2.50 35.29 7.71
CA GLY A 517 3.88 35.60 7.30
C GLY A 517 4.72 34.31 7.15
N GLU A 518 4.65 33.40 8.11
CA GLU A 518 5.34 32.10 8.04
C GLU A 518 4.92 31.29 6.80
N ILE A 519 3.62 31.26 6.46
CA ILE A 519 3.10 30.54 5.27
C ILE A 519 3.71 31.10 3.97
N ILE A 520 3.89 32.41 3.87
CA ILE A 520 4.39 33.06 2.65
C ILE A 520 5.85 32.66 2.40
N VAL A 521 6.69 32.70 3.42
CA VAL A 521 8.13 32.38 3.31
C VAL A 521 8.42 30.90 3.27
N LYS A 522 7.48 30.07 3.70
CA LYS A 522 7.65 28.61 3.77
C LYS A 522 8.03 28.01 2.43
N PRO A 523 9.10 27.15 2.36
CA PRO A 523 9.52 26.47 1.14
C PRO A 523 8.46 25.50 0.63
N VAL A 524 8.30 25.43 -0.70
CA VAL A 524 7.31 24.58 -1.37
C VAL A 524 7.97 23.29 -1.84
N LYS A 525 7.60 22.16 -1.23
CA LYS A 525 8.10 20.84 -1.64
C LYS A 525 7.59 20.42 -3.02
N VAL A 526 6.31 20.60 -3.27
CA VAL A 526 5.64 20.28 -4.54
C VAL A 526 4.83 21.50 -4.98
N PRO A 527 5.23 22.18 -6.05
CA PRO A 527 4.46 23.28 -6.61
C PRO A 527 3.05 22.85 -6.97
N SER A 528 2.05 23.62 -6.54
CA SER A 528 0.66 23.37 -6.90
C SER A 528 -0.16 24.65 -6.86
N PHE A 529 -1.11 24.74 -7.78
CA PHE A 529 -2.05 25.87 -7.82
C PHE A 529 -2.73 26.14 -6.45
N ARG A 530 -2.98 25.08 -5.68
CA ARG A 530 -3.60 25.20 -4.36
C ARG A 530 -2.68 25.88 -3.34
N VAL A 531 -1.39 25.54 -3.34
CA VAL A 531 -0.39 26.19 -2.47
C VAL A 531 -0.21 27.66 -2.88
N ASP A 532 -0.10 27.94 -4.17
CA ASP A 532 0.04 29.29 -4.69
C ASP A 532 -1.19 30.16 -4.34
N ARG A 533 -2.39 29.58 -4.41
CA ARG A 533 -3.61 30.25 -3.98
C ARG A 533 -3.58 30.56 -2.49
N MET A 534 -3.19 29.62 -1.63
CA MET A 534 -3.07 29.84 -0.19
C MET A 534 -2.08 30.97 0.12
N LYS A 535 -0.89 30.98 -0.49
CA LYS A 535 0.09 32.06 -0.32
C LYS A 535 -0.48 33.41 -0.74
N ARG A 536 -1.11 33.51 -1.91
CA ARG A 536 -1.77 34.77 -2.36
C ARG A 536 -2.89 35.23 -1.42
N GLU A 537 -3.65 34.32 -0.83
CA GLU A 537 -4.67 34.67 0.16
C GLU A 537 -4.04 35.21 1.45
N MET A 538 -2.90 34.64 1.88
CA MET A 538 -2.16 35.16 3.05
C MET A 538 -1.52 36.53 2.77
N GLU A 539 -0.97 36.76 1.60
CA GLU A 539 -0.48 38.11 1.19
C GLU A 539 -1.60 39.14 1.24
N LYS A 540 -2.79 38.81 0.72
CA LYS A 540 -3.96 39.71 0.81
C LYS A 540 -4.41 39.91 2.25
N TYR A 541 -4.33 38.89 3.10
CA TYR A 541 -4.69 38.96 4.51
C TYR A 541 -3.76 39.95 5.27
N LEU A 542 -2.45 39.93 5.01
CA LEU A 542 -1.49 40.82 5.62
C LEU A 542 -1.62 42.29 5.15
N ARG A 543 -2.11 42.53 3.91
CA ARG A 543 -2.32 43.89 3.37
C ARG A 543 -3.59 44.54 3.88
N LYS A 544 -4.50 43.80 4.51
CA LYS A 544 -5.67 44.40 5.14
C LYS A 544 -5.23 45.17 6.38
N PRO A 545 -5.71 46.41 6.57
CA PRO A 545 -5.38 47.23 7.73
C PRO A 545 -5.78 46.60 9.06
#